data_9cdb919aba38c7f41bf96dd4a17d1ac3
#
_entry.id   9cdb919aba38c7f41bf96dd4a17d1ac3
#
_cell.length_a   1.000
_cell.length_b   1.000
_cell.length_c   1.000
_cell.angle_alpha   90.00
_cell.angle_beta   90.00
_cell.angle_gamma   90.00
#
_symmetry.space_group_name_H-M   'P 1'
#
loop_
_entity.id
_entity.type
_entity.pdbx_description
1 polymer ?
#
loop_
_entity_poly.entity_id
_entity_poly.type
_entity_poly.pdbx_seq_one_letter_code
_entity_poly.pdbx_strand_id
1 'polypeptide(L)'
;MPRPHGSIGETKFKILAIIFSNESTGKESYGYNIWTIMKTQFHCYLEDINLRNIYRHLKDLEEAGLITKSAKQGVENAPKRQLYSITENGRQLKNKFNKYLQIL
;
A
#
# COMPACT_ATOMS: atom_id res chain seq x y z
N MET A 1 11.17 12.01 -16.01
CA MET A 1 11.61 13.14 -15.18
C MET A 1 11.74 12.71 -13.73
N PRO A 2 12.86 13.05 -13.09
CA PRO A 2 12.97 12.75 -11.66
C PRO A 2 12.01 13.62 -10.86
N ARG A 3 11.41 13.02 -9.85
CA ARG A 3 10.50 13.76 -8.97
C ARG A 3 11.30 14.63 -8.01
N PRO A 4 10.72 15.74 -7.53
CA PRO A 4 11.38 16.55 -6.51
C PRO A 4 11.70 15.69 -5.29
N HIS A 5 12.80 16.02 -4.63
CA HIS A 5 13.21 15.32 -3.43
C HIS A 5 12.15 15.48 -2.35
N GLY A 6 11.78 14.39 -1.72
CA GLY A 6 10.75 14.40 -0.67
C GLY A 6 9.32 14.25 -1.16
N SER A 7 9.09 14.23 -2.47
CA SER A 7 7.73 14.02 -2.98
C SER A 7 7.35 12.54 -2.90
N ILE A 8 6.06 12.28 -2.69
CA ILE A 8 5.54 10.92 -2.68
C ILE A 8 5.20 10.53 -4.11
N GLY A 9 5.71 9.39 -4.54
CA GLY A 9 5.49 8.92 -5.89
C GLY A 9 4.12 8.32 -6.10
N GLU A 10 3.74 8.22 -7.37
CA GLU A 10 2.46 7.67 -7.77
C GLU A 10 2.25 6.24 -7.27
N THR A 11 3.29 5.42 -7.28
CA THR A 11 3.22 4.06 -6.77
C THR A 11 2.81 4.03 -5.30
N LYS A 12 3.36 4.93 -4.50
CA LYS A 12 3.01 5.01 -3.08
C LYS A 12 1.57 5.45 -2.87
N PHE A 13 1.06 6.35 -3.70
CA PHE A 13 -0.35 6.74 -3.63
C PHE A 13 -1.27 5.58 -3.99
N LYS A 14 -0.89 4.76 -4.97
CA LYS A 14 -1.65 3.55 -5.30
C LYS A 14 -1.71 2.59 -4.12
N ILE A 15 -0.58 2.41 -3.43
CA ILE A 15 -0.53 1.56 -2.24
C ILE A 15 -1.41 2.11 -1.13
N LEU A 16 -1.38 3.42 -0.89
CA LEU A 16 -2.25 4.06 0.09
C LEU A 16 -3.73 3.83 -0.26
N ALA A 17 -4.08 3.96 -1.53
CA ALA A 17 -5.45 3.71 -1.98
C ALA A 17 -5.87 2.27 -1.71
N ILE A 18 -4.98 1.31 -1.96
CA ILE A 18 -5.26 -0.10 -1.70
C ILE A 18 -5.52 -0.33 -0.21
N ILE A 19 -4.66 0.21 0.65
CA ILE A 19 -4.80 0.03 2.10
C ILE A 19 -6.09 0.68 2.58
N PHE A 20 -6.38 1.89 2.12
CA PHE A 20 -7.62 2.60 2.46
C PHE A 20 -8.85 1.79 2.03
N SER A 21 -8.85 1.30 0.79
CA SER A 21 -9.97 0.52 0.25
C SER A 21 -10.17 -0.77 1.03
N ASN A 22 -9.08 -1.46 1.37
CA ASN A 22 -9.18 -2.69 2.15
C ASN A 22 -9.80 -2.44 3.53
N GLU A 23 -9.38 -1.38 4.21
CA GLU A 23 -9.96 -1.04 5.50
C GLU A 23 -11.44 -0.71 5.38
N SER A 24 -11.82 0.02 4.33
CA SER A 24 -13.21 0.40 4.12
C SER A 24 -14.12 -0.80 3.87
N THR A 25 -13.57 -1.88 3.34
CA THR A 25 -14.33 -3.10 3.04
C THR A 25 -14.10 -4.20 4.07
N GLY A 26 -13.38 -3.91 5.15
CA GLY A 26 -13.12 -4.90 6.20
C GLY A 26 -12.06 -5.92 5.84
N LYS A 27 -11.25 -5.64 4.84
CA LYS A 27 -10.17 -6.53 4.42
C LYS A 27 -8.84 -6.09 5.02
N GLU A 28 -7.95 -7.04 5.21
CA GLU A 28 -6.62 -6.78 5.72
C GLU A 28 -5.67 -6.42 4.59
N SER A 29 -4.61 -5.67 4.93
CA SER A 29 -3.58 -5.28 3.97
C SER A 29 -2.24 -5.85 4.39
N TYR A 30 -1.61 -6.58 3.50
CA TYR A 30 -0.26 -7.11 3.70
C TYR A 30 0.48 -7.11 2.36
N GLY A 31 1.80 -7.23 2.40
CA GLY A 31 2.63 -7.01 1.22
C GLY A 31 2.19 -7.80 -0.01
N TYR A 32 1.89 -9.09 0.16
CA TYR A 32 1.55 -9.94 -0.97
C TYR A 32 0.22 -9.51 -1.62
N ASN A 33 -0.83 -9.25 -0.82
CA ASN A 33 -2.11 -8.86 -1.44
C ASN A 33 -2.05 -7.48 -2.06
N ILE A 34 -1.26 -6.57 -1.48
CA ILE A 34 -1.03 -5.26 -2.10
C ILE A 34 -0.36 -5.44 -3.46
N TRP A 35 0.68 -6.27 -3.51
CA TRP A 35 1.39 -6.55 -4.76
C TRP A 35 0.45 -7.13 -5.82
N THR A 36 -0.39 -8.10 -5.42
CA THR A 36 -1.35 -8.72 -6.33
C THR A 36 -2.33 -7.69 -6.90
N ILE A 37 -2.85 -6.80 -6.05
CA ILE A 37 -3.78 -5.77 -6.48
C ILE A 37 -3.07 -4.77 -7.41
N MET A 38 -1.83 -4.40 -7.10
CA MET A 38 -1.05 -3.51 -7.98
C MET A 38 -0.93 -4.10 -9.38
N LYS A 39 -0.68 -5.40 -9.47
CA LYS A 39 -0.53 -6.06 -10.76
C LYS A 39 -1.86 -6.21 -11.51
N THR A 40 -2.93 -6.55 -10.79
CA THR A 40 -4.21 -6.89 -11.43
C THR A 40 -5.08 -5.65 -11.67
N GLN A 41 -5.11 -4.71 -10.76
CA GLN A 41 -5.99 -3.55 -10.86
C GLN A 41 -5.30 -2.34 -11.50
N PHE A 42 -4.02 -2.15 -11.23
CA PHE A 42 -3.27 -1.02 -11.77
C PHE A 42 -2.33 -1.42 -12.90
N HIS A 43 -2.29 -2.71 -13.23
CA HIS A 43 -1.46 -3.25 -14.32
C HIS A 43 0.02 -2.90 -14.16
N CYS A 44 0.50 -2.84 -12.93
CA CYS A 44 1.87 -2.46 -12.65
C CYS A 44 2.90 -3.50 -13.06
N TYR A 45 2.45 -4.67 -13.54
CA TYR A 45 3.37 -5.67 -14.05
C TYR A 45 4.20 -5.15 -15.22
N LEU A 46 3.72 -4.14 -15.90
CA LEU A 46 4.47 -3.51 -17.00
C LEU A 46 5.59 -2.61 -16.52
N GLU A 47 5.60 -2.27 -15.25
CA GLU A 47 6.59 -1.38 -14.66
C GLU A 47 7.67 -2.14 -13.89
N ASP A 48 7.77 -3.43 -14.11
CA ASP A 48 8.77 -4.29 -13.46
C ASP A 48 8.74 -4.18 -11.93
N ILE A 49 7.54 -4.01 -11.37
CA ILE A 49 7.39 -3.93 -9.93
C ILE A 49 7.36 -5.34 -9.33
N ASN A 50 8.16 -5.56 -8.31
CA ASN A 50 8.21 -6.86 -7.66
C ASN A 50 7.87 -6.74 -6.18
N LEU A 51 7.71 -7.87 -5.52
CA LEU A 51 7.29 -7.90 -4.11
C LEU A 51 8.29 -7.17 -3.20
N ARG A 52 9.58 -7.26 -3.51
CA ARG A 52 10.60 -6.54 -2.74
C ARG A 52 10.36 -5.04 -2.80
N ASN A 53 10.00 -4.52 -3.96
CA ASN A 53 9.72 -3.10 -4.12
C ASN A 53 8.49 -2.69 -3.31
N ILE A 54 7.50 -3.55 -3.23
CA ILE A 54 6.30 -3.29 -2.41
C ILE A 54 6.72 -3.14 -0.94
N TYR A 55 7.54 -4.04 -0.42
CA TYR A 55 7.99 -3.94 0.97
C TYR A 55 8.83 -2.69 1.21
N ARG A 56 9.63 -2.27 0.22
CA ARG A 56 10.38 -1.02 0.32
C ARG A 56 9.45 0.18 0.41
N HIS A 57 8.43 0.22 -0.45
CA HIS A 57 7.45 1.31 -0.42
C HIS A 57 6.67 1.32 0.89
N LEU A 58 6.32 0.15 1.42
CA LEU A 58 5.63 0.07 2.70
C LEU A 58 6.49 0.62 3.83
N LYS A 59 7.78 0.31 3.82
CA LYS A 59 8.70 0.84 4.81
C LYS A 59 8.79 2.35 4.72
N ASP A 60 8.90 2.88 3.49
CA ASP A 60 8.98 4.32 3.27
C ASP A 60 7.71 5.02 3.75
N LEU A 61 6.55 4.44 3.49
CA LEU A 61 5.28 4.99 3.92
C LEU A 61 5.14 4.98 5.45
N GLU A 62 5.62 3.91 6.08
CA GLU A 62 5.62 3.82 7.53
C GLU A 62 6.53 4.88 8.15
N GLU A 63 7.72 5.05 7.60
CA GLU A 63 8.66 6.06 8.08
C GLU A 63 8.12 7.48 7.89
N ALA A 64 7.32 7.68 6.87
CA ALA A 64 6.67 8.97 6.62
C ALA A 64 5.44 9.20 7.51
N GLY A 65 5.03 8.20 8.30
CA GLY A 65 3.90 8.33 9.21
C GLY A 65 2.54 8.20 8.53
N LEU A 66 2.49 7.67 7.31
CA LEU A 66 1.26 7.54 6.54
C LEU A 66 0.57 6.20 6.73
N ILE A 67 1.32 5.17 7.10
CA ILE A 67 0.77 3.87 7.47
C ILE A 67 1.46 3.40 8.74
N THR A 68 0.88 2.40 9.39
CA THR A 68 1.47 1.80 10.57
C THR A 68 1.31 0.28 10.49
N LYS A 69 2.21 -0.42 11.14
CA LYS A 69 2.08 -1.86 11.29
C LYS A 69 0.98 -2.16 12.28
N SER A 70 0.08 -3.05 11.89
CA SER A 70 -0.95 -3.55 12.78
C SER A 70 -0.57 -4.95 13.26
N ALA A 71 -1.52 -5.67 13.86
CA ALA A 71 -1.24 -7.00 14.39
C ALA A 71 -0.77 -7.94 13.26
N LYS A 72 0.12 -8.86 13.62
CA LYS A 72 0.53 -9.92 12.69
C LYS A 72 -0.54 -10.98 12.67
N GLN A 73 -0.93 -11.38 11.48
CA GLN A 73 -1.85 -12.49 11.29
C GLN A 73 -1.04 -13.77 11.10
N GLY A 74 -1.33 -14.78 11.91
CA GLY A 74 -0.71 -16.08 11.76
C GLY A 74 -1.77 -17.16 11.67
N VAL A 75 -1.54 -18.13 10.78
CA VAL A 75 -2.32 -19.35 10.69
C VAL A 75 -1.39 -20.48 11.09
N GLU A 76 -1.92 -21.48 11.78
CA GLU A 76 -1.10 -22.61 12.19
C GLU A 76 -0.39 -23.20 10.98
N ASN A 77 0.91 -23.45 11.12
CA ASN A 77 1.77 -24.01 10.09
C ASN A 77 2.00 -23.09 8.88
N ALA A 78 1.73 -21.77 9.04
CA ALA A 78 1.98 -20.81 7.97
C ALA A 78 2.79 -19.63 8.52
N PRO A 79 3.60 -18.95 7.67
CA PRO A 79 4.31 -17.76 8.12
C PRO A 79 3.33 -16.67 8.54
N LYS A 80 3.69 -15.92 9.57
CA LYS A 80 2.90 -14.79 10.01
C LYS A 80 3.00 -13.65 9.00
N ARG A 81 1.87 -13.02 8.71
CA ARG A 81 1.83 -11.88 7.80
C ARG A 81 1.82 -10.60 8.61
N GLN A 82 2.66 -9.64 8.22
CA GLN A 82 2.61 -8.31 8.81
C GLN A 82 1.49 -7.53 8.15
N LEU A 83 0.51 -7.13 8.94
CA LEU A 83 -0.62 -6.33 8.46
C LEU A 83 -0.28 -4.84 8.59
N TYR A 84 -0.92 -4.04 7.75
CA TYR A 84 -0.72 -2.58 7.73
C TYR A 84 -2.06 -1.88 7.77
N SER A 85 -2.08 -0.70 8.37
CA SER A 85 -3.25 0.16 8.45
C SER A 85 -2.85 1.57 8.05
N ILE A 86 -3.79 2.32 7.47
CA ILE A 86 -3.55 3.72 7.14
C ILE A 86 -3.70 4.56 8.41
N THR A 87 -2.80 5.53 8.58
CA THR A 87 -2.87 6.46 9.72
C THR A 87 -3.78 7.63 9.40
N GLU A 88 -4.05 8.47 10.40
CA GLU A 88 -4.79 9.69 10.17
C GLU A 88 -4.07 10.59 9.16
N ASN A 89 -2.75 10.70 9.27
CA ASN A 89 -1.97 11.47 8.29
C ASN A 89 -2.11 10.90 6.89
N GLY A 90 -2.14 9.58 6.76
CA GLY A 90 -2.37 8.93 5.46
C GLY A 90 -3.76 9.26 4.91
N ARG A 91 -4.78 9.24 5.76
CA ARG A 91 -6.15 9.56 5.34
C ARG A 91 -6.29 10.99 4.86
N GLN A 92 -5.50 11.91 5.41
CA GLN A 92 -5.54 13.30 4.98
C GLN A 92 -5.06 13.49 3.55
N LEU A 93 -4.39 12.50 2.98
CA LEU A 93 -3.95 12.53 1.59
C LEU A 93 -4.97 11.92 0.63
N LYS A 94 -6.17 11.61 1.10
CA LYS A 94 -7.19 10.93 0.29
C LYS A 94 -7.45 11.65 -1.03
N ASN A 95 -7.47 12.99 -1.02
CA ASN A 95 -7.70 13.75 -2.24
C ASN A 95 -6.61 13.52 -3.30
N LYS A 96 -5.43 13.07 -2.88
CA LYS A 96 -4.34 12.80 -3.80
C LYS A 96 -4.37 11.38 -4.37
N PHE A 97 -4.96 10.43 -3.65
CA PHE A 97 -5.06 9.06 -4.15
C PHE A 97 -6.50 8.64 -4.48
N ASN A 98 -7.45 9.55 -4.35
CA ASN A 98 -8.87 9.26 -4.58
C ASN A 98 -9.12 8.71 -5.98
N LYS A 99 -8.40 9.19 -6.98
CA LYS A 99 -8.54 8.71 -8.37
C LYS A 99 -8.25 7.23 -8.49
N TYR A 100 -7.38 6.69 -7.65
CA TYR A 100 -7.07 5.27 -7.65
C TYR A 100 -8.14 4.43 -6.96
N LEU A 101 -8.87 5.02 -6.01
CA LEU A 101 -9.98 4.32 -5.35
C LEU A 101 -11.08 3.96 -6.33
N GLN A 102 -11.26 4.75 -7.39
CA GLN A 102 -12.28 4.49 -8.38
C GLN A 102 -11.94 3.31 -9.27
N ILE A 103 -10.67 2.92 -9.32
CA ILE A 103 -10.21 1.75 -10.07
C ILE A 103 -10.42 0.48 -9.26
N LEU A 104 -10.32 0.58 -7.96
CA LEU A 104 -10.47 -0.55 -7.03
C LEU A 104 -11.97 -0.89 -6.78
#